data_30a3a65bd9eceb0bbf008292b686ed4e
#
_entry.id   30a3a65bd9eceb0bbf008292b686ed4e
#
_cell.length_a   1.000
_cell.length_b   1.000
_cell.length_c   1.000
_cell.angle_alpha   90.00
_cell.angle_beta   90.00
_cell.angle_gamma   90.00
#
_symmetry.space_group_name_H-M   'P 1'
#
loop_
_entity.id
_entity.type
_entity.pdbx_description
1 polymer ?
#
loop_
_entity_poly.entity_id
_entity_poly.type
_entity_poly.pdbx_seq_one_letter_code
_entity_poly.pdbx_strand_id
1 'polypeptide(L)'
;RYAAGGSNIGEDEATKLLTASFADLHDSVLALTGEYRGAQRVVLWRDEKVVAAAVLQVHADSSVLEVPIFAASKTARRKGHGAVLTALLIGLGRRLGLRTLVISATDESRAFWVKQGLHSASFCRHAEKAALRALRTSGLVHAFANSTLMAMPIGPTAAGAADDDGASR
;
A
#
# COMPACT_ATOMS: atom_id res chain seq x y z
N ARG A 1 9.24 -19.54 8.34
CA ARG A 1 9.56 -19.24 6.94
C ARG A 1 8.45 -18.38 6.36
N TYR A 2 8.77 -17.31 5.64
CA TYR A 2 7.78 -16.51 4.93
C TYR A 2 7.77 -16.87 3.46
N ALA A 3 6.58 -16.86 2.86
CA ALA A 3 6.39 -16.89 1.42
C ALA A 3 5.38 -15.78 1.06
N ALA A 4 5.59 -15.15 -0.08
CA ALA A 4 4.63 -14.23 -0.68
C ALA A 4 4.28 -14.77 -2.07
N GLY A 5 3.00 -14.77 -2.40
CA GLY A 5 2.53 -15.27 -3.69
C GLY A 5 1.20 -14.66 -4.08
N GLY A 6 0.97 -14.62 -5.37
CA GLY A 6 -0.33 -14.37 -5.99
C GLY A 6 -0.64 -15.58 -6.87
N SER A 7 -1.43 -16.49 -6.38
CA SER A 7 -2.00 -17.61 -7.14
C SER A 7 -3.48 -17.74 -6.76
N ASN A 8 -4.29 -18.40 -7.57
CA ASN A 8 -5.73 -18.53 -7.31
C ASN A 8 -6.05 -19.07 -5.89
N ILE A 9 -5.20 -19.91 -5.31
CA ILE A 9 -5.34 -20.40 -3.92
C ILE A 9 -5.10 -19.28 -2.91
N GLY A 10 -4.12 -18.42 -3.15
CA GLY A 10 -3.85 -17.26 -2.28
C GLY A 10 -4.93 -16.18 -2.37
N GLU A 11 -5.65 -16.09 -3.48
CA GLU A 11 -6.71 -15.10 -3.68
C GLU A 11 -7.90 -15.31 -2.76
N ASP A 12 -8.37 -16.55 -2.61
CA ASP A 12 -9.48 -16.90 -1.70
C ASP A 12 -9.09 -16.65 -0.24
N GLU A 13 -7.88 -17.00 0.15
CA GLU A 13 -7.39 -16.80 1.51
C GLU A 13 -7.17 -15.31 1.82
N ALA A 14 -6.70 -14.52 0.84
CA ALA A 14 -6.63 -13.06 0.97
C ALA A 14 -8.03 -12.47 1.19
N THR A 15 -8.97 -12.84 0.35
CA THR A 15 -10.35 -12.37 0.43
C THR A 15 -10.97 -12.71 1.79
N LYS A 16 -10.85 -13.95 2.25
CA LYS A 16 -11.33 -14.38 3.56
C LYS A 16 -10.72 -13.54 4.70
N LEU A 17 -9.40 -13.32 4.68
CA LEU A 17 -8.74 -12.53 5.72
C LEU A 17 -9.17 -11.07 5.70
N LEU A 18 -9.29 -10.48 4.51
CA LEU A 18 -9.67 -9.08 4.34
C LEU A 18 -11.14 -8.86 4.73
N THR A 19 -12.07 -9.69 4.28
CA THR A 19 -13.49 -9.59 4.65
C THR A 19 -13.71 -9.80 6.15
N ALA A 20 -13.01 -10.75 6.76
CA ALA A 20 -13.06 -10.95 8.21
C ALA A 20 -12.45 -9.79 9.02
N SER A 21 -11.57 -9.00 8.40
CA SER A 21 -10.93 -7.84 9.04
C SER A 21 -11.73 -6.55 8.87
N PHE A 22 -12.56 -6.47 7.83
CA PHE A 22 -13.33 -5.30 7.45
C PHE A 22 -14.80 -5.68 7.23
N ALA A 23 -15.43 -6.23 8.26
CA ALA A 23 -16.82 -6.72 8.17
C ALA A 23 -17.80 -5.63 7.71
N ASP A 24 -17.62 -4.39 8.17
CA ASP A 24 -18.46 -3.24 7.80
C ASP A 24 -18.22 -2.76 6.34
N LEU A 25 -17.17 -3.24 5.68
CA LEU A 25 -16.80 -2.92 4.31
C LEU A 25 -16.86 -4.15 3.39
N HIS A 26 -17.61 -5.18 3.78
CA HIS A 26 -17.64 -6.47 3.09
C HIS A 26 -17.84 -6.33 1.59
N ASP A 27 -18.85 -5.59 1.15
CA ASP A 27 -19.16 -5.40 -0.27
C ASP A 27 -18.05 -4.62 -1.00
N SER A 28 -17.46 -3.60 -0.34
CA SER A 28 -16.33 -2.86 -0.88
C SER A 28 -15.08 -3.72 -1.00
N VAL A 29 -14.84 -4.61 -0.03
CA VAL A 29 -13.72 -5.57 -0.09
C VAL A 29 -13.94 -6.54 -1.22
N LEU A 30 -15.15 -7.10 -1.37
CA LEU A 30 -15.48 -8.01 -2.46
C LEU A 30 -15.33 -7.32 -3.83
N ALA A 31 -15.82 -6.10 -3.99
CA ALA A 31 -15.65 -5.33 -5.22
C ALA A 31 -14.16 -5.12 -5.55
N LEU A 32 -13.35 -4.71 -4.57
CA LEU A 32 -11.90 -4.53 -4.75
C LEU A 32 -11.15 -5.84 -5.00
N THR A 33 -11.64 -6.96 -4.50
CA THR A 33 -10.99 -8.27 -4.69
C THR A 33 -11.51 -9.01 -5.92
N GLY A 34 -12.72 -8.71 -6.42
CA GLY A 34 -13.36 -9.46 -7.49
C GLY A 34 -13.34 -8.79 -8.86
N GLU A 35 -13.64 -7.51 -8.95
CA GLU A 35 -14.02 -6.87 -10.22
C GLU A 35 -13.15 -5.70 -10.65
N TYR A 36 -12.30 -5.16 -9.75
CA TYR A 36 -11.50 -3.99 -10.08
C TYR A 36 -10.39 -4.36 -11.07
N ARG A 37 -10.53 -3.90 -12.31
CA ARG A 37 -9.53 -4.10 -13.37
C ARG A 37 -8.16 -3.57 -12.91
N GLY A 38 -7.19 -4.47 -12.78
CA GLY A 38 -5.81 -4.14 -12.41
C GLY A 38 -5.49 -4.22 -10.92
N ALA A 39 -6.46 -4.47 -10.04
CA ALA A 39 -6.17 -4.73 -8.64
C ALA A 39 -5.52 -6.11 -8.46
N GLN A 40 -4.45 -6.14 -7.67
CA GLN A 40 -3.71 -7.37 -7.36
C GLN A 40 -3.86 -7.68 -5.89
N ARG A 41 -3.96 -8.96 -5.55
CA ARG A 41 -3.98 -9.44 -4.17
C ARG A 41 -2.62 -9.97 -3.79
N VAL A 42 -2.12 -9.57 -2.64
CA VAL A 42 -0.86 -10.09 -2.09
C VAL A 42 -1.12 -10.70 -0.73
N VAL A 43 -0.59 -11.87 -0.54
CA VAL A 43 -0.72 -12.65 0.69
C VAL A 43 0.66 -12.94 1.26
N LEU A 44 0.79 -12.76 2.56
CA LEU A 44 1.96 -13.17 3.32
C LEU A 44 1.63 -14.44 4.11
N TRP A 45 2.36 -15.50 3.80
CA TRP A 45 2.25 -16.79 4.49
C TRP A 45 3.36 -16.93 5.54
N ARG A 46 3.04 -17.54 6.64
CA ARG A 46 4.01 -18.06 7.60
C ARG A 46 3.54 -19.43 8.08
N ASP A 47 4.40 -20.43 7.92
CA ASP A 47 4.11 -21.80 8.35
C ASP A 47 2.70 -22.26 7.88
N GLU A 48 2.47 -22.15 6.55
CA GLU A 48 1.24 -22.53 5.85
C GLU A 48 -0.04 -21.74 6.26
N LYS A 49 0.11 -20.72 7.08
CA LYS A 49 -1.01 -19.84 7.51
C LYS A 49 -0.88 -18.45 6.91
N VAL A 50 -1.99 -17.91 6.44
CA VAL A 50 -2.06 -16.52 6.03
C VAL A 50 -1.97 -15.63 7.26
N VAL A 51 -0.96 -14.77 7.31
CA VAL A 51 -0.69 -13.87 8.43
C VAL A 51 -0.94 -12.40 8.11
N ALA A 52 -0.91 -12.03 6.83
CA ALA A 52 -1.30 -10.71 6.35
C ALA A 52 -1.72 -10.77 4.88
N ALA A 53 -2.58 -9.84 4.46
CA ALA A 53 -3.00 -9.68 3.07
C ALA A 53 -3.21 -8.22 2.73
N ALA A 54 -3.08 -7.88 1.45
CA ALA A 54 -3.35 -6.56 0.91
C ALA A 54 -3.93 -6.65 -0.49
N VAL A 55 -4.76 -5.67 -0.84
CA VAL A 55 -5.08 -5.33 -2.23
C VAL A 55 -4.19 -4.18 -2.64
N LEU A 56 -3.65 -4.24 -3.83
CA LEU A 56 -2.81 -3.18 -4.39
C LEU A 56 -3.23 -2.85 -5.82
N GLN A 57 -3.03 -1.60 -6.19
CA GLN A 57 -3.26 -1.12 -7.53
C GLN A 57 -2.08 -0.27 -7.99
N VAL A 58 -1.63 -0.51 -9.22
CA VAL A 58 -0.54 0.25 -9.83
C VAL A 58 -1.13 1.35 -10.71
N HIS A 59 -0.78 2.60 -10.41
CA HIS A 59 -1.10 3.76 -11.21
C HIS A 59 0.18 4.23 -11.92
N ALA A 60 0.46 3.66 -13.09
CA ALA A 60 1.71 3.89 -13.81
C ALA A 60 1.91 5.37 -14.17
N ASP A 61 0.86 6.05 -14.68
CA ASP A 61 0.92 7.45 -15.12
C ASP A 61 1.28 8.41 -13.98
N SER A 62 0.89 8.11 -12.75
CA SER A 62 1.23 8.90 -11.56
C SER A 62 2.39 8.32 -10.75
N SER A 63 2.97 7.20 -11.20
CA SER A 63 4.05 6.48 -10.52
C SER A 63 3.70 6.11 -9.06
N VAL A 64 2.46 5.68 -8.83
CA VAL A 64 1.93 5.38 -7.50
C VAL A 64 1.62 3.89 -7.36
N LEU A 65 1.99 3.32 -6.22
CA LEU A 65 1.44 2.08 -5.70
C LEU A 65 0.38 2.42 -4.66
N GLU A 66 -0.87 2.14 -4.95
CA GLU A 66 -1.96 2.28 -4.00
C GLU A 66 -2.22 0.96 -3.29
N VAL A 67 -2.45 1.02 -1.98
CA VAL A 67 -2.86 -0.11 -1.15
C VAL A 67 -4.16 0.28 -0.44
N PRO A 68 -5.32 0.12 -1.10
CA PRO A 68 -6.60 0.53 -0.54
C PRO A 68 -6.99 -0.27 0.70
N ILE A 69 -6.65 -1.56 0.73
CA ILE A 69 -7.00 -2.46 1.84
C ILE A 69 -5.77 -3.26 2.24
N PHE A 70 -5.54 -3.32 3.56
CA PHE A 70 -4.44 -4.05 4.17
C PHE A 70 -4.86 -4.59 5.53
N ALA A 71 -4.64 -5.87 5.77
CA ALA A 71 -4.93 -6.48 7.06
C ALA A 71 -3.84 -7.47 7.50
N ALA A 72 -3.65 -7.55 8.82
CA ALA A 72 -2.95 -8.66 9.45
C ALA A 72 -3.96 -9.51 10.24
N SER A 73 -3.79 -10.82 10.18
CA SER A 73 -4.63 -11.77 10.92
C SER A 73 -4.72 -11.39 12.38
N LYS A 74 -5.94 -11.40 12.94
CA LYS A 74 -6.20 -11.06 14.35
C LYS A 74 -5.35 -11.90 15.32
N THR A 75 -5.17 -13.18 15.02
CA THR A 75 -4.36 -14.12 15.83
C THR A 75 -2.85 -13.93 15.65
N ALA A 76 -2.44 -13.20 14.62
CA ALA A 76 -1.05 -12.93 14.28
C ALA A 76 -0.63 -11.46 14.46
N ARG A 77 -1.49 -10.62 15.02
CA ARG A 77 -1.20 -9.20 15.28
C ARG A 77 -0.04 -9.03 16.25
N ARG A 78 0.64 -7.88 16.18
CA ARG A 78 1.81 -7.50 17.01
C ARG A 78 3.04 -8.41 16.89
N LYS A 79 3.06 -9.31 15.90
CA LYS A 79 4.21 -10.21 15.61
C LYS A 79 5.07 -9.71 14.43
N GLY A 80 4.87 -8.47 13.98
CA GLY A 80 5.66 -7.86 12.90
C GLY A 80 5.23 -8.20 11.47
N HIS A 81 4.22 -9.06 11.27
CA HIS A 81 3.84 -9.50 9.91
C HIS A 81 3.38 -8.35 9.01
N GLY A 82 2.66 -7.37 9.56
CA GLY A 82 2.29 -6.17 8.82
C GLY A 82 3.51 -5.39 8.32
N ALA A 83 4.54 -5.22 9.16
CA ALA A 83 5.77 -4.54 8.75
C ALA A 83 6.52 -5.31 7.66
N VAL A 84 6.56 -6.64 7.74
CA VAL A 84 7.16 -7.49 6.68
C VAL A 84 6.42 -7.31 5.37
N LEU A 85 5.08 -7.38 5.37
CA LEU A 85 4.29 -7.17 4.15
C LEU A 85 4.49 -5.75 3.60
N THR A 86 4.52 -4.72 4.46
CA THR A 86 4.78 -3.34 4.03
C THR A 86 6.16 -3.22 3.37
N ALA A 87 7.20 -3.82 3.95
CA ALA A 87 8.54 -3.81 3.35
C ALA A 87 8.57 -4.50 1.96
N LEU A 88 7.84 -5.60 1.80
CA LEU A 88 7.70 -6.28 0.51
C LEU A 88 6.99 -5.41 -0.52
N LEU A 89 5.91 -4.71 -0.13
CA LEU A 89 5.19 -3.79 -1.01
C LEU A 89 6.06 -2.60 -1.44
N ILE A 90 6.84 -2.03 -0.52
CA ILE A 90 7.83 -0.99 -0.83
C ILE A 90 8.86 -1.52 -1.83
N GLY A 91 9.40 -2.72 -1.59
CA GLY A 91 10.34 -3.37 -2.50
C GLY A 91 9.75 -3.62 -3.88
N LEU A 92 8.50 -4.09 -3.95
CA LEU A 92 7.77 -4.28 -5.20
C LEU A 92 7.60 -2.94 -5.95
N GLY A 93 7.13 -1.90 -5.27
CA GLY A 93 6.95 -0.57 -5.87
C GLY A 93 8.26 -0.03 -6.47
N ARG A 94 9.37 -0.18 -5.75
CA ARG A 94 10.71 0.19 -6.24
C ARG A 94 11.10 -0.58 -7.50
N ARG A 95 10.88 -1.89 -7.52
CA ARG A 95 11.19 -2.73 -8.69
C ARG A 95 10.33 -2.39 -9.91
N LEU A 96 9.11 -1.92 -9.69
CA LEU A 96 8.22 -1.43 -10.74
C LEU A 96 8.51 0.02 -11.16
N GLY A 97 9.51 0.68 -10.57
CA GLY A 97 9.86 2.07 -10.86
C GLY A 97 8.87 3.09 -10.30
N LEU A 98 8.02 2.68 -9.37
CA LEU A 98 7.04 3.57 -8.74
C LEU A 98 7.73 4.47 -7.71
N ARG A 99 7.18 5.67 -7.51
CA ARG A 99 7.79 6.70 -6.67
C ARG A 99 7.09 6.90 -5.34
N THR A 100 5.80 6.60 -5.26
CA THR A 100 4.99 6.89 -4.08
C THR A 100 4.16 5.68 -3.69
N LEU A 101 4.15 5.33 -2.41
CA LEU A 101 3.20 4.41 -1.81
C LEU A 101 2.07 5.23 -1.19
N VAL A 102 0.83 4.87 -1.48
CA VAL A 102 -0.38 5.48 -0.92
C VAL A 102 -1.24 4.41 -0.27
N ILE A 103 -1.76 4.71 0.90
CA ILE A 103 -2.68 3.83 1.64
C ILE A 103 -3.88 4.60 2.18
N SER A 104 -4.98 3.88 2.43
CA SER A 104 -6.14 4.37 3.15
C SER A 104 -6.11 3.81 4.59
N ALA A 105 -5.75 4.66 5.55
CA ALA A 105 -5.53 4.27 6.95
C ALA A 105 -6.76 4.59 7.80
N THR A 106 -7.28 3.60 8.53
CA THR A 106 -8.23 3.84 9.62
C THR A 106 -7.53 4.50 10.80
N ASP A 107 -8.28 5.14 11.69
CA ASP A 107 -7.72 5.78 12.88
C ASP A 107 -6.93 4.79 13.75
N GLU A 108 -7.42 3.55 13.89
CA GLU A 108 -6.74 2.48 14.63
C GLU A 108 -5.39 2.08 14.01
N SER A 109 -5.28 2.12 12.67
CA SER A 109 -4.08 1.71 11.95
C SER A 109 -3.07 2.84 11.74
N ARG A 110 -3.47 4.09 11.95
CA ARG A 110 -2.63 5.28 11.68
C ARG A 110 -1.26 5.21 12.38
N ALA A 111 -1.24 4.86 13.66
CA ALA A 111 0.02 4.76 14.41
C ALA A 111 0.98 3.69 13.85
N PHE A 112 0.44 2.59 13.32
CA PHE A 112 1.23 1.59 12.62
C PHE A 112 1.86 2.19 11.35
N TRP A 113 1.09 2.89 10.53
CA TRP A 113 1.56 3.45 9.27
C TRP A 113 2.59 4.56 9.47
N VAL A 114 2.41 5.41 10.49
CA VAL A 114 3.43 6.41 10.88
C VAL A 114 4.76 5.74 11.22
N LYS A 115 4.75 4.62 11.95
CA LYS A 115 5.96 3.83 12.24
C LYS A 115 6.59 3.22 10.99
N GLN A 116 5.82 3.00 9.94
CA GLN A 116 6.34 2.56 8.63
C GLN A 116 6.85 3.72 7.76
N GLY A 117 6.79 4.96 8.25
CA GLY A 117 7.28 6.16 7.56
C GLY A 117 6.24 6.84 6.67
N LEU A 118 4.96 6.45 6.75
CA LEU A 118 3.91 7.15 6.01
C LEU A 118 3.44 8.38 6.77
N HIS A 119 3.07 9.41 6.03
CA HIS A 119 2.54 10.67 6.56
C HIS A 119 1.17 10.95 5.97
N SER A 120 0.28 11.61 6.74
CA SER A 120 -0.98 12.09 6.20
C SER A 120 -0.74 13.15 5.11
N ALA A 121 -1.70 13.31 4.20
CA ALA A 121 -1.58 14.21 3.05
C ALA A 121 -1.18 15.65 3.40
N SER A 122 -1.56 16.14 4.60
CA SER A 122 -1.17 17.47 5.10
C SER A 122 0.33 17.61 5.38
N PHE A 123 0.99 16.51 5.76
CA PHE A 123 2.42 16.49 6.11
C PHE A 123 3.32 15.92 4.99
N CYS A 124 2.74 15.50 3.88
CA CYS A 124 3.49 15.00 2.73
C CYS A 124 4.31 16.11 2.06
N ARG A 125 5.42 15.75 1.44
CA ARG A 125 6.24 16.64 0.61
C ARG A 125 5.50 16.97 -0.70
N HIS A 126 6.08 17.89 -1.47
CA HIS A 126 5.42 18.36 -2.71
C HIS A 126 5.13 17.24 -3.72
N ALA A 127 6.06 16.31 -3.89
CA ALA A 127 5.90 15.19 -4.83
C ALA A 127 4.76 14.25 -4.45
N GLU A 128 4.66 13.85 -3.19
CA GLU A 128 3.58 13.00 -2.70
C GLU A 128 2.22 13.73 -2.75
N LYS A 129 2.21 15.04 -2.45
CA LYS A 129 1.00 15.87 -2.60
C LYS A 129 0.53 15.91 -4.05
N ALA A 130 1.44 16.04 -5.01
CA ALA A 130 1.11 16.02 -6.44
C ALA A 130 0.54 14.66 -6.86
N ALA A 131 1.16 13.56 -6.43
CA ALA A 131 0.67 12.22 -6.68
C ALA A 131 -0.74 11.98 -6.09
N LEU A 132 -0.98 12.39 -4.85
CA LEU A 132 -2.30 12.29 -4.21
C LEU A 132 -3.35 13.14 -4.92
N ARG A 133 -3.00 14.35 -5.39
CA ARG A 133 -3.90 15.17 -6.18
C ARG A 133 -4.26 14.51 -7.51
N ALA A 134 -3.27 13.99 -8.24
CA ALA A 134 -3.49 13.30 -9.50
C ALA A 134 -4.45 12.12 -9.34
N LEU A 135 -4.26 11.28 -8.32
CA LEU A 135 -5.15 10.16 -8.01
C LEU A 135 -6.58 10.62 -7.67
N ARG A 136 -6.73 11.68 -6.87
CA ARG A 136 -8.05 12.22 -6.52
C ARG A 136 -8.77 12.78 -7.74
N THR A 137 -8.08 13.50 -8.60
CA THR A 137 -8.66 14.11 -9.81
C THR A 137 -9.10 13.04 -10.81
N SER A 138 -8.37 11.92 -10.89
CA SER A 138 -8.73 10.80 -11.76
C SER A 138 -9.88 9.94 -11.20
N GLY A 139 -10.32 10.17 -9.96
CA GLY A 139 -11.34 9.35 -9.30
C GLY A 139 -10.89 7.92 -9.00
N LEU A 140 -9.60 7.63 -9.11
CA LEU A 140 -9.03 6.29 -8.99
C LEU A 140 -8.60 5.94 -7.55
N VAL A 141 -8.57 6.90 -6.64
CA VAL A 141 -8.19 6.64 -5.25
C VAL A 141 -9.35 6.09 -4.43
N HIS A 142 -9.10 5.00 -3.74
CA HIS A 142 -10.07 4.42 -2.83
C HIS A 142 -9.99 5.09 -1.46
N ALA A 143 -10.88 6.06 -1.26
CA ALA A 143 -11.07 6.70 0.05
C ALA A 143 -12.30 6.10 0.73
N PHE A 144 -12.10 5.38 1.81
CA PHE A 144 -13.18 4.85 2.62
C PHE A 144 -13.64 5.90 3.65
N ALA A 145 -14.91 5.83 4.04
CA ALA A 145 -15.42 6.60 5.17
C ALA A 145 -14.54 6.31 6.41
N ASN A 146 -14.27 7.34 7.20
CA ASN A 146 -13.43 7.24 8.40
C ASN A 146 -11.99 6.76 8.16
N SER A 147 -11.45 7.02 6.96
CA SER A 147 -10.05 6.77 6.66
C SER A 147 -9.30 8.04 6.27
N THR A 148 -8.00 8.02 6.50
CA THR A 148 -7.08 9.08 6.11
C THR A 148 -6.11 8.55 5.06
N LEU A 149 -6.00 9.26 3.93
CA LEU A 149 -4.96 8.95 2.95
C LEU A 149 -3.60 9.32 3.52
N MET A 150 -2.70 8.35 3.50
CA MET A 150 -1.31 8.52 3.91
C MET A 150 -0.40 8.11 2.75
N ALA A 151 0.76 8.75 2.67
CA ALA A 151 1.72 8.50 1.61
C ALA A 151 3.16 8.53 2.12
N MET A 152 4.04 7.86 1.39
CA MET A 152 5.49 7.96 1.56
C MET A 152 6.21 7.83 0.21
N PRO A 153 7.38 8.43 0.03
CA PRO A 153 8.23 8.18 -1.13
C PRO A 153 8.83 6.78 -1.04
N ILE A 154 8.82 6.04 -2.13
CA ILE A 154 9.42 4.70 -2.24
C ILE A 154 10.47 4.59 -3.35
N GLY A 155 10.51 5.56 -4.27
CA GLY A 155 11.50 5.65 -5.32
C GLY A 155 12.84 6.22 -4.85
N PRO A 156 13.85 6.25 -5.70
CA PRO A 156 15.07 6.98 -5.43
C PRO A 156 14.72 8.45 -5.14
N THR A 157 15.13 8.93 -3.98
CA THR A 157 15.03 10.35 -3.67
C THR A 157 15.91 11.11 -4.68
N ALA A 158 15.38 12.18 -5.26
CA ALA A 158 16.12 13.08 -6.14
C ALA A 158 17.28 13.84 -5.42
N ALA A 159 17.83 13.29 -4.35
CA ALA A 159 18.92 13.84 -3.56
C ALA A 159 20.32 13.61 -4.18
N GLY A 160 20.38 13.19 -5.45
CA GLY A 160 21.63 12.99 -6.18
C GLY A 160 21.76 13.81 -7.47
N ALA A 161 20.87 14.75 -7.72
CA ALA A 161 20.87 15.52 -8.97
C ALA A 161 21.19 17.02 -8.81
N ALA A 162 21.77 17.41 -7.68
CA ALA A 162 22.16 18.80 -7.45
C ALA A 162 23.54 18.82 -6.82
N ASP A 163 24.61 18.69 -7.60
CA ASP A 163 25.97 19.20 -7.32
C ASP A 163 26.88 18.94 -8.53
N ASP A 164 26.40 19.20 -9.76
CA ASP A 164 27.31 19.36 -10.92
C ASP A 164 26.99 20.67 -11.65
N ASP A 165 26.90 21.75 -10.89
CA ASP A 165 26.93 23.10 -11.43
C ASP A 165 28.26 23.75 -11.11
N GLY A 166 29.14 23.73 -12.10
CA GLY A 166 29.96 24.89 -12.38
C GLY A 166 31.31 24.99 -11.69
N ALA A 167 32.28 24.30 -12.19
CA ALA A 167 33.64 24.84 -12.20
C ALA A 167 34.20 24.80 -13.62
N SER A 168 33.71 25.72 -14.45
CA SER A 168 34.46 26.17 -15.64
C SER A 168 35.02 27.55 -15.35
N ARG A 169 36.28 27.62 -15.10
CA ARG A 169 37.11 28.79 -15.34
C ARG A 169 38.28 28.40 -16.23
#